data_ca187f70feb660e61e22a1527afd8418
#
_entry.id   ca187f70feb660e61e22a1527afd8418
#
_cell.length_a   1.000
_cell.length_b   1.000
_cell.length_c   1.000
_cell.angle_alpha   90.00
_cell.angle_beta   90.00
_cell.angle_gamma   90.00
#
_symmetry.space_group_name_H-M   'P 1'
#
loop_
_entity.id
_entity.type
_entity.pdbx_description
1 polymer ?
#
loop_
_entity_poly.entity_id
_entity_poly.type
_entity_poly.pdbx_seq_one_letter_code
_entity_poly.pdbx_strand_id
1 'polypeptide(L)'
;MSSACPKRSPKAAFSDIIETVRIEAVMKMLKKEEEQRQAIEMLCTDMLVPQEHLLRKIDAAVDFTHIYELVEDLYCEDNGRPSCDPVVLFKLVLIQHLFGIRSLWQIMRDAEVNVAYRWFLGYTMSQSLPHFATISCAFGHRFTAEVIEGVFRWILEEVARAGYLSPEVVFVDGTHIKANANLKKRVKKEIPVAAKRYQEQLDAEIEADREAHGKKPLKKKNDDGGSTPARQKTVTESTTDPDSGVFQKGEHRKCFAYEAHTVCDRRGYVLETEVTAGNVHDSVAFDAVFQRLTEHYPEARVVTADAGYKTPWICKQIFDSGRIPSLPYKRPMTKKGSLPWYEYVYDEYYDCILCPQNQVLSYATTNREGYREYKSKSYVCKSCPVRERCTQSRQCTKPLRATFGTIT
;
A
#
# COMPACT_ATOMS: atom_id res chain seq x y z
N MET A 1 -89.32 35.99 -25.21
CA MET A 1 -87.85 35.74 -25.42
C MET A 1 -87.46 34.62 -24.51
N SER A 2 -87.27 33.43 -25.12
CA SER A 2 -87.05 32.14 -24.41
C SER A 2 -85.56 31.97 -24.13
N SER A 3 -85.16 31.80 -22.90
CA SER A 3 -83.80 31.39 -22.49
C SER A 3 -83.78 29.88 -22.24
N ALA A 4 -83.22 29.13 -23.12
CA ALA A 4 -83.06 27.68 -23.00
C ALA A 4 -81.96 27.35 -22.00
N CYS A 5 -82.36 26.53 -21.02
CA CYS A 5 -81.41 25.90 -20.08
C CYS A 5 -80.67 24.72 -20.78
N PRO A 6 -79.35 24.58 -20.73
CA PRO A 6 -78.71 23.43 -21.34
C PRO A 6 -78.88 22.20 -20.48
N LYS A 7 -79.48 21.14 -21.04
CA LYS A 7 -79.64 19.82 -20.44
C LYS A 7 -78.28 19.16 -20.32
N ARG A 8 -77.69 19.02 -19.10
CA ARG A 8 -76.55 18.14 -18.81
C ARG A 8 -76.91 16.69 -19.14
N SER A 9 -76.08 16.04 -19.92
CA SER A 9 -76.26 14.64 -20.27
C SER A 9 -76.07 13.74 -19.03
N PRO A 10 -76.84 12.64 -18.86
CA PRO A 10 -76.70 11.75 -17.72
C PRO A 10 -75.36 11.09 -17.55
N LYS A 11 -74.50 11.06 -18.61
CA LYS A 11 -73.15 10.48 -18.59
C LYS A 11 -72.12 11.37 -17.85
N ALA A 12 -72.31 12.69 -17.85
CA ALA A 12 -71.42 13.59 -17.13
C ALA A 12 -71.63 13.49 -15.61
N ALA A 13 -72.86 13.36 -15.16
CA ALA A 13 -73.16 13.19 -13.73
C ALA A 13 -72.65 11.87 -13.14
N PHE A 14 -72.61 10.79 -13.94
CA PHE A 14 -72.07 9.50 -13.49
C PHE A 14 -70.55 9.49 -13.43
N SER A 15 -69.84 10.22 -14.33
CA SER A 15 -68.40 10.39 -14.31
C SER A 15 -67.93 11.14 -13.08
N ASP A 16 -68.62 12.26 -12.76
CA ASP A 16 -68.30 13.09 -11.59
C ASP A 16 -68.54 12.33 -10.28
N ILE A 17 -69.56 11.49 -10.20
CA ILE A 17 -69.85 10.62 -9.04
C ILE A 17 -68.74 9.54 -8.86
N ILE A 18 -68.33 8.89 -9.97
CA ILE A 18 -67.27 7.88 -9.91
C ILE A 18 -65.91 8.51 -9.54
N GLU A 19 -65.62 9.70 -10.03
CA GLU A 19 -64.39 10.42 -9.70
C GLU A 19 -64.39 10.89 -8.24
N THR A 20 -65.53 11.40 -7.74
CA THR A 20 -65.67 11.81 -6.31
C THR A 20 -65.59 10.59 -5.39
N VAL A 21 -66.24 9.47 -5.73
CA VAL A 21 -66.15 8.21 -4.93
C VAL A 21 -64.74 7.62 -4.98
N ARG A 22 -64.04 7.75 -6.12
CA ARG A 22 -62.65 7.29 -6.25
C ARG A 22 -61.71 8.14 -5.46
N ILE A 23 -61.92 9.46 -5.40
CA ILE A 23 -61.10 10.38 -4.60
C ILE A 23 -61.36 10.14 -3.11
N GLU A 24 -62.61 9.96 -2.68
CA GLU A 24 -62.91 9.62 -1.29
C GLU A 24 -62.41 8.23 -0.87
N ALA A 25 -62.44 7.24 -1.77
CA ALA A 25 -61.91 5.91 -1.49
C ALA A 25 -60.39 5.93 -1.40
N VAL A 26 -59.70 6.73 -2.24
CA VAL A 26 -58.23 6.92 -2.18
C VAL A 26 -57.84 7.71 -0.93
N MET A 27 -58.64 8.73 -0.56
CA MET A 27 -58.37 9.46 0.69
C MET A 27 -58.64 8.62 1.95
N LYS A 28 -59.55 7.63 1.91
CA LYS A 28 -59.76 6.69 3.02
C LYS A 28 -58.64 5.65 3.19
N MET A 29 -57.84 5.39 2.15
CA MET A 29 -56.66 4.49 2.21
C MET A 29 -55.39 5.24 2.65
N LEU A 30 -55.33 6.54 2.52
CA LEU A 30 -54.22 7.35 3.00
C LEU A 30 -54.46 7.72 4.49
N LYS A 31 -53.99 6.86 5.37
CA LYS A 31 -53.94 7.19 6.79
C LYS A 31 -52.77 8.14 7.02
N LYS A 32 -53.04 9.39 7.36
CA LYS A 32 -52.03 10.29 7.87
C LYS A 32 -51.74 9.84 9.33
N GLU A 33 -50.51 9.34 9.52
CA GLU A 33 -50.05 9.03 10.88
C GLU A 33 -49.87 10.32 11.68
N GLU A 34 -50.30 10.32 12.92
CA GLU A 34 -50.11 11.45 13.82
C GLU A 34 -48.60 11.58 14.14
N GLU A 35 -48.10 12.80 14.09
CA GLU A 35 -46.71 13.09 14.46
C GLU A 35 -46.51 12.87 15.96
N GLN A 36 -45.74 11.86 16.35
CA GLN A 36 -45.47 11.51 17.73
C GLN A 36 -44.06 12.06 18.20
N ARG A 37 -43.54 13.05 17.52
CA ARG A 37 -42.19 13.62 17.86
C ARG A 37 -42.05 14.08 19.29
N GLN A 38 -43.11 14.39 19.99
CA GLN A 38 -43.12 14.85 21.36
C GLN A 38 -43.58 13.78 22.38
N ALA A 39 -43.80 12.56 21.90
CA ALA A 39 -44.12 11.46 22.79
C ALA A 39 -42.93 11.12 23.68
N ILE A 40 -43.22 10.96 24.98
CA ILE A 40 -42.19 10.56 25.96
C ILE A 40 -42.15 9.03 25.99
N GLU A 41 -41.01 8.45 25.62
CA GLU A 41 -40.74 7.04 25.71
C GLU A 41 -39.58 6.79 26.65
N MET A 42 -39.68 5.78 27.52
CA MET A 42 -38.61 5.39 28.42
C MET A 42 -37.89 4.15 27.83
N LEU A 43 -36.78 4.42 27.14
CA LEU A 43 -35.98 3.38 26.42
C LEU A 43 -34.51 3.52 26.82
N CYS A 44 -33.79 2.41 26.94
CA CYS A 44 -32.33 2.43 27.02
C CYS A 44 -31.73 2.30 25.61
N THR A 45 -30.52 2.83 25.41
CA THR A 45 -29.81 2.76 24.12
C THR A 45 -29.63 1.34 23.64
N ASP A 46 -29.49 0.38 24.55
CA ASP A 46 -29.32 -1.04 24.22
C ASP A 46 -30.58 -1.63 23.53
N MET A 47 -31.78 -1.21 23.91
CA MET A 47 -33.02 -1.69 23.28
C MET A 47 -33.24 -1.12 21.88
N LEU A 48 -32.62 0.04 21.57
CA LEU A 48 -32.82 0.74 20.31
C LEU A 48 -31.92 0.22 19.18
N VAL A 49 -30.83 -0.48 19.52
CA VAL A 49 -29.91 -1.04 18.51
C VAL A 49 -30.30 -2.48 18.20
N PRO A 50 -30.57 -2.84 16.94
CA PRO A 50 -30.92 -4.22 16.56
C PRO A 50 -29.81 -5.22 16.93
N GLN A 51 -30.19 -6.43 17.35
CA GLN A 51 -29.24 -7.48 17.77
C GLN A 51 -28.26 -7.87 16.65
N GLU A 52 -28.72 -7.87 15.41
CA GLU A 52 -27.90 -8.20 14.23
C GLU A 52 -27.03 -7.03 13.73
N HIS A 53 -27.04 -5.88 14.40
CA HIS A 53 -26.28 -4.71 13.96
C HIS A 53 -24.77 -4.99 13.98
N LEU A 54 -24.04 -4.53 12.95
CA LEU A 54 -22.60 -4.79 12.78
C LEU A 54 -21.78 -4.37 14.00
N LEU A 55 -22.08 -3.22 14.61
CA LEU A 55 -21.35 -2.74 15.78
C LEU A 55 -21.51 -3.65 17.00
N ARG A 56 -22.66 -4.35 17.16
CA ARG A 56 -22.82 -5.37 18.21
C ARG A 56 -21.92 -6.58 17.97
N LYS A 57 -21.83 -7.02 16.72
CA LYS A 57 -20.95 -8.14 16.34
C LYS A 57 -19.48 -7.79 16.60
N ILE A 58 -19.09 -6.56 16.32
CA ILE A 58 -17.73 -6.07 16.59
C ILE A 58 -17.47 -5.98 18.09
N ASP A 59 -18.38 -5.38 18.84
CA ASP A 59 -18.23 -5.22 20.29
C ASP A 59 -18.17 -6.57 21.04
N ALA A 60 -18.89 -7.57 20.53
CA ALA A 60 -18.84 -8.93 21.06
C ALA A 60 -17.58 -9.71 20.64
N ALA A 61 -16.98 -9.39 19.50
CA ALA A 61 -15.81 -10.09 18.97
C ALA A 61 -14.46 -9.51 19.43
N VAL A 62 -14.44 -8.23 19.80
CA VAL A 62 -13.20 -7.48 20.10
C VAL A 62 -13.24 -6.97 21.54
N ASP A 63 -12.29 -7.41 22.35
CA ASP A 63 -12.11 -6.88 23.71
C ASP A 63 -11.29 -5.59 23.69
N PHE A 64 -11.97 -4.46 23.59
CA PHE A 64 -11.35 -3.14 23.54
C PHE A 64 -10.60 -2.74 24.83
N THR A 65 -10.71 -3.50 25.92
CA THR A 65 -9.99 -3.19 27.18
C THR A 65 -8.48 -3.29 27.00
N HIS A 66 -8.01 -4.11 26.06
CA HIS A 66 -6.58 -4.21 25.73
C HIS A 66 -5.94 -2.89 25.28
N ILE A 67 -6.75 -1.93 24.77
CA ILE A 67 -6.25 -0.61 24.43
C ILE A 67 -5.71 0.13 25.65
N TYR A 68 -6.31 -0.06 26.84
CA TYR A 68 -5.83 0.60 28.05
C TYR A 68 -4.39 0.18 28.38
N GLU A 69 -4.06 -1.11 28.25
CA GLU A 69 -2.72 -1.63 28.49
C GLU A 69 -1.67 -1.01 27.56
N LEU A 70 -2.05 -0.77 26.31
CA LEU A 70 -1.16 -0.19 25.28
C LEU A 70 -0.92 1.31 25.46
N VAL A 71 -1.78 2.03 26.18
CA VAL A 71 -1.71 3.50 26.31
C VAL A 71 -1.50 3.97 27.73
N GLU A 72 -1.46 3.10 28.73
CA GLU A 72 -1.38 3.43 30.16
C GLU A 72 -0.24 4.41 30.45
N ASP A 73 0.95 4.13 29.94
CA ASP A 73 2.16 4.95 30.12
C ASP A 73 2.05 6.38 29.55
N LEU A 74 1.06 6.63 28.70
CA LEU A 74 0.85 7.92 28.06
C LEU A 74 -0.09 8.86 28.88
N TYR A 75 -0.59 8.38 30.00
CA TYR A 75 -1.51 9.10 30.88
C TYR A 75 -0.89 9.31 32.25
N CYS A 76 -1.05 10.54 32.81
CA CYS A 76 -0.60 10.85 34.16
C CYS A 76 -1.66 10.40 35.17
N GLU A 77 -1.21 9.77 36.27
CA GLU A 77 -2.10 9.29 37.33
C GLU A 77 -2.77 10.43 38.11
N ASP A 78 -2.02 11.50 38.43
CA ASP A 78 -2.42 12.48 39.46
C ASP A 78 -2.52 13.94 38.98
N ASN A 79 -2.31 14.22 37.66
CA ASN A 79 -2.23 15.61 37.22
C ASN A 79 -3.05 15.88 35.95
N GLY A 80 -3.86 16.98 35.99
CA GLY A 80 -4.55 17.49 34.83
C GLY A 80 -6.06 17.26 34.83
N ARG A 81 -6.72 17.76 33.77
CA ARG A 81 -8.14 17.50 33.51
C ARG A 81 -8.36 16.04 33.12
N PRO A 82 -9.43 15.38 33.60
CA PRO A 82 -9.79 14.03 33.16
C PRO A 82 -9.78 13.95 31.64
N SER A 83 -9.01 12.99 31.12
CA SER A 83 -8.88 12.78 29.68
C SER A 83 -10.14 12.13 29.12
N CYS A 84 -10.33 12.27 27.79
CA CYS A 84 -11.28 11.42 27.08
C CYS A 84 -10.76 9.96 27.11
N ASP A 85 -11.68 9.03 27.31
CA ASP A 85 -11.39 7.60 27.28
C ASP A 85 -10.71 7.20 25.96
N PRO A 86 -9.51 6.57 26.00
CA PRO A 86 -8.80 6.14 24.81
C PRO A 86 -9.61 5.16 23.97
N VAL A 87 -10.36 4.23 24.57
CA VAL A 87 -11.21 3.27 23.86
C VAL A 87 -12.25 4.00 23.01
N VAL A 88 -12.86 5.07 23.54
CA VAL A 88 -13.80 5.89 22.77
C VAL A 88 -13.14 6.53 21.56
N LEU A 89 -11.89 7.01 21.70
CA LEU A 89 -11.14 7.62 20.59
C LEU A 89 -10.87 6.61 19.48
N PHE A 90 -10.43 5.40 19.84
CA PHE A 90 -10.21 4.31 18.86
C PHE A 90 -11.53 3.84 18.23
N LYS A 91 -12.60 3.67 19.02
CA LYS A 91 -13.93 3.31 18.50
C LYS A 91 -14.47 4.35 17.52
N LEU A 92 -14.24 5.65 17.74
CA LEU A 92 -14.64 6.72 16.81
C LEU A 92 -13.89 6.62 15.47
N VAL A 93 -12.59 6.39 15.50
CA VAL A 93 -11.78 6.19 14.29
C VAL A 93 -12.21 4.90 13.57
N LEU A 94 -12.50 3.84 14.31
CA LEU A 94 -13.01 2.59 13.73
C LEU A 94 -14.35 2.81 13.01
N ILE A 95 -15.32 3.49 13.63
CA ILE A 95 -16.60 3.83 13.00
C ILE A 95 -16.36 4.66 11.74
N GLN A 96 -15.46 5.65 11.81
CA GLN A 96 -15.14 6.51 10.66
C GLN A 96 -14.69 5.68 9.44
N HIS A 97 -13.76 4.76 9.65
CA HIS A 97 -13.25 3.93 8.56
C HIS A 97 -14.24 2.85 8.11
N LEU A 98 -14.93 2.21 9.04
CA LEU A 98 -15.89 1.14 8.77
C LEU A 98 -17.06 1.62 7.90
N PHE A 99 -17.57 2.83 8.17
CA PHE A 99 -18.68 3.41 7.43
C PHE A 99 -18.28 4.42 6.36
N GLY A 100 -16.96 4.57 6.09
CA GLY A 100 -16.44 5.44 5.04
C GLY A 100 -16.72 6.93 5.25
N ILE A 101 -16.76 7.39 6.50
CA ILE A 101 -17.04 8.77 6.86
C ILE A 101 -15.81 9.63 6.56
N ARG A 102 -15.96 10.72 5.81
CA ARG A 102 -14.86 11.46 5.21
C ARG A 102 -14.01 12.28 6.18
N SER A 103 -14.54 12.66 7.33
CA SER A 103 -13.81 13.55 8.27
C SER A 103 -14.17 13.30 9.72
N LEU A 104 -13.25 13.64 10.63
CA LEU A 104 -13.47 13.61 12.08
C LEU A 104 -14.63 14.53 12.52
N TRP A 105 -14.80 15.66 11.86
CA TRP A 105 -15.92 16.57 12.12
C TRP A 105 -17.26 15.92 11.77
N GLN A 106 -17.33 15.22 10.64
CA GLN A 106 -18.56 14.55 10.20
C GLN A 106 -18.93 13.39 11.13
N ILE A 107 -17.96 12.55 11.53
CA ILE A 107 -18.25 11.43 12.45
C ILE A 107 -18.82 11.94 13.78
N MET A 108 -18.34 13.08 14.30
CA MET A 108 -18.86 13.63 15.54
C MET A 108 -20.34 14.05 15.39
N ARG A 109 -20.69 14.70 14.27
CA ARG A 109 -22.08 15.08 13.99
C ARG A 109 -23.00 13.89 13.79
N ASP A 110 -22.50 12.86 13.07
CA ASP A 110 -23.26 11.64 12.85
C ASP A 110 -23.46 10.90 14.19
N ALA A 111 -22.45 10.83 15.04
CA ALA A 111 -22.53 10.20 16.35
C ALA A 111 -23.45 10.98 17.34
N GLU A 112 -23.66 12.27 17.15
CA GLU A 112 -24.60 13.03 17.97
C GLU A 112 -26.05 12.51 17.85
N VAL A 113 -26.43 12.02 16.66
CA VAL A 113 -27.82 11.63 16.35
C VAL A 113 -27.98 10.15 16.08
N ASN A 114 -26.89 9.39 15.89
CA ASN A 114 -26.95 7.96 15.61
C ASN A 114 -26.92 7.14 16.90
N VAL A 115 -28.01 6.46 17.19
CA VAL A 115 -28.16 5.63 18.40
C VAL A 115 -27.15 4.49 18.43
N ALA A 116 -26.90 3.83 17.30
CA ALA A 116 -25.96 2.70 17.24
C ALA A 116 -24.51 3.13 17.49
N TYR A 117 -24.12 4.32 17.03
CA TYR A 117 -22.81 4.88 17.32
C TYR A 117 -22.67 5.23 18.80
N ARG A 118 -23.68 5.89 19.38
CA ARG A 118 -23.68 6.21 20.82
C ARG A 118 -23.60 4.95 21.68
N TRP A 119 -24.38 3.95 21.34
CA TRP A 119 -24.35 2.66 22.01
C TRP A 119 -22.96 2.03 21.99
N PHE A 120 -22.33 1.98 20.82
CA PHE A 120 -21.00 1.38 20.65
C PHE A 120 -19.90 2.16 21.39
N LEU A 121 -20.06 3.49 21.50
CA LEU A 121 -19.17 4.36 22.26
C LEU A 121 -19.42 4.34 23.78
N GLY A 122 -20.51 3.72 24.22
CA GLY A 122 -20.92 3.72 25.64
C GLY A 122 -21.57 5.01 26.13
N TYR A 123 -22.10 5.85 25.22
CA TYR A 123 -22.72 7.12 25.53
C TYR A 123 -24.26 7.05 25.55
N THR A 124 -24.87 7.73 26.52
CA THR A 124 -26.32 7.98 26.54
C THR A 124 -26.72 9.00 25.49
N MET A 125 -28.01 9.09 25.16
CA MET A 125 -28.50 10.06 24.17
C MET A 125 -28.32 11.53 24.59
N SER A 126 -28.31 11.79 25.88
CA SER A 126 -28.15 13.16 26.44
C SER A 126 -26.72 13.57 26.73
N GLN A 127 -25.80 12.63 26.77
CA GLN A 127 -24.40 12.90 27.11
C GLN A 127 -23.67 13.56 25.92
N SER A 128 -22.87 14.59 26.20
CA SER A 128 -22.08 15.28 25.17
C SER A 128 -20.89 14.42 24.72
N LEU A 129 -20.67 14.33 23.41
CA LEU A 129 -19.52 13.69 22.83
C LEU A 129 -18.25 14.56 22.91
N PRO A 130 -17.05 13.99 22.83
CA PRO A 130 -15.82 14.77 22.80
C PRO A 130 -15.74 15.63 21.53
N HIS A 131 -14.97 16.72 21.59
CA HIS A 131 -14.75 17.55 20.41
C HIS A 131 -13.82 16.85 19.42
N PHE A 132 -14.02 17.02 18.11
CA PHE A 132 -13.20 16.38 17.07
C PHE A 132 -11.70 16.69 17.20
N ALA A 133 -11.34 17.88 17.71
CA ALA A 133 -9.95 18.24 17.96
C ALA A 133 -9.27 17.35 19.01
N THR A 134 -10.04 16.78 19.96
CA THR A 134 -9.50 15.83 20.95
C THR A 134 -8.96 14.58 20.26
N ILE A 135 -9.70 14.05 19.27
CA ILE A 135 -9.27 12.89 18.48
C ILE A 135 -8.02 13.25 17.68
N SER A 136 -8.06 14.37 16.95
CA SER A 136 -6.94 14.84 16.14
C SER A 136 -5.68 15.07 16.99
N CYS A 137 -5.82 15.62 18.18
CA CYS A 137 -4.71 15.85 19.10
C CYS A 137 -4.15 14.53 19.66
N ALA A 138 -5.01 13.58 20.00
CA ALA A 138 -4.58 12.27 20.50
C ALA A 138 -3.78 11.50 19.46
N PHE A 139 -4.31 11.34 18.24
CA PHE A 139 -3.63 10.62 17.15
C PHE A 139 -2.47 11.40 16.51
N GLY A 140 -2.43 12.74 16.63
CA GLY A 140 -1.34 13.56 16.11
C GLY A 140 -0.17 13.75 17.07
N HIS A 141 -0.39 13.63 18.39
CA HIS A 141 0.63 14.03 19.36
C HIS A 141 0.78 13.11 20.57
N ARG A 142 -0.25 12.33 20.93
CA ARG A 142 -0.22 11.48 22.13
C ARG A 142 0.07 10.02 21.77
N PHE A 143 -0.69 9.43 20.85
CA PHE A 143 -0.48 8.05 20.44
C PHE A 143 0.71 7.97 19.51
N THR A 144 1.76 7.30 19.98
CA THR A 144 2.99 7.11 19.21
C THR A 144 2.78 6.07 18.09
N ALA A 145 3.72 5.99 17.16
CA ALA A 145 3.69 4.97 16.11
C ALA A 145 3.67 3.55 16.70
N GLU A 146 4.42 3.34 17.79
CA GLU A 146 4.49 2.05 18.50
C GLU A 146 3.13 1.63 19.07
N VAL A 147 2.36 2.58 19.62
CA VAL A 147 1.01 2.29 20.12
C VAL A 147 0.06 1.89 18.99
N ILE A 148 0.11 2.63 17.88
CA ILE A 148 -0.73 2.31 16.70
C ILE A 148 -0.35 0.93 16.13
N GLU A 149 0.94 0.65 16.05
CA GLU A 149 1.45 -0.65 15.61
C GLU A 149 1.05 -1.78 16.60
N GLY A 150 1.09 -1.51 17.90
CA GLY A 150 0.64 -2.43 18.94
C GLY A 150 -0.84 -2.79 18.80
N VAL A 151 -1.71 -1.79 18.60
CA VAL A 151 -3.15 -2.01 18.35
C VAL A 151 -3.36 -2.81 17.06
N PHE A 152 -2.65 -2.47 16.00
CA PHE A 152 -2.73 -3.19 14.73
C PHE A 152 -2.32 -4.66 14.87
N ARG A 153 -1.21 -4.93 15.56
CA ARG A 153 -0.71 -6.28 15.81
C ARG A 153 -1.68 -7.09 16.66
N TRP A 154 -2.20 -6.51 17.74
CA TRP A 154 -3.20 -7.17 18.57
C TRP A 154 -4.43 -7.59 17.76
N ILE A 155 -4.97 -6.70 16.90
CA ILE A 155 -6.10 -7.07 16.03
C ILE A 155 -5.73 -8.24 15.10
N LEU A 156 -4.53 -8.23 14.51
CA LEU A 156 -4.07 -9.34 13.66
C LEU A 156 -3.93 -10.66 14.42
N GLU A 157 -3.50 -10.63 15.67
CA GLU A 157 -3.45 -11.82 16.52
C GLU A 157 -4.84 -12.41 16.78
N GLU A 158 -5.85 -11.56 17.00
CA GLU A 158 -7.25 -12.00 17.10
C GLU A 158 -7.75 -12.65 15.79
N VAL A 159 -7.43 -12.04 14.66
CA VAL A 159 -7.75 -12.58 13.32
C VAL A 159 -7.03 -13.93 13.09
N ALA A 160 -5.78 -14.06 13.54
CA ALA A 160 -5.00 -15.29 13.46
C ALA A 160 -5.61 -16.39 14.33
N ARG A 161 -5.95 -16.07 15.58
CA ARG A 161 -6.62 -17.02 16.51
C ARG A 161 -7.96 -17.52 15.96
N ALA A 162 -8.68 -16.68 15.23
CA ALA A 162 -9.90 -17.06 14.54
C ALA A 162 -9.66 -17.88 13.24
N GLY A 163 -8.40 -18.13 12.84
CA GLY A 163 -8.05 -18.94 11.67
C GLY A 163 -8.26 -18.24 10.32
N TYR A 164 -8.30 -16.91 10.30
CA TYR A 164 -8.51 -16.13 9.08
C TYR A 164 -7.22 -15.75 8.35
N LEU A 165 -6.06 -15.77 9.00
CA LEU A 165 -4.78 -15.47 8.34
C LEU A 165 -4.22 -16.68 7.58
N SER A 166 -3.53 -16.38 6.48
CA SER A 166 -2.88 -17.36 5.60
C SER A 166 -1.55 -16.80 5.06
N PRO A 167 -0.56 -16.54 5.92
CA PRO A 167 0.65 -15.80 5.58
C PRO A 167 1.70 -16.59 4.77
N GLU A 168 1.44 -17.85 4.40
CA GLU A 168 2.37 -18.68 3.61
C GLU A 168 2.78 -18.06 2.28
N VAL A 169 1.86 -17.33 1.63
CA VAL A 169 2.08 -16.58 0.41
C VAL A 169 1.66 -15.15 0.64
N VAL A 170 2.61 -14.25 0.53
CA VAL A 170 2.38 -12.83 0.77
C VAL A 170 2.56 -12.00 -0.49
N PHE A 171 1.85 -10.87 -0.53
CA PHE A 171 1.85 -9.93 -1.64
C PHE A 171 2.29 -8.56 -1.13
N VAL A 172 3.33 -8.00 -1.74
CA VAL A 172 3.86 -6.67 -1.42
C VAL A 172 3.45 -5.70 -2.50
N ASP A 173 2.79 -4.61 -2.12
CA ASP A 173 2.36 -3.55 -3.05
C ASP A 173 2.42 -2.17 -2.39
N GLY A 174 2.62 -1.14 -3.21
CA GLY A 174 2.68 0.25 -2.80
C GLY A 174 1.43 1.02 -3.19
N THR A 175 0.79 1.68 -2.24
CA THR A 175 -0.40 2.52 -2.49
C THR A 175 -0.12 3.98 -2.14
N HIS A 176 -0.30 4.88 -3.12
CA HIS A 176 -0.11 6.31 -2.89
C HIS A 176 -1.33 6.95 -2.25
N ILE A 177 -1.10 7.65 -1.13
CA ILE A 177 -2.10 8.39 -0.37
C ILE A 177 -1.82 9.87 -0.54
N LYS A 178 -2.75 10.61 -1.13
CA LYS A 178 -2.60 12.05 -1.36
C LYS A 178 -2.53 12.80 -0.02
N ALA A 179 -1.47 13.57 0.16
CA ALA A 179 -1.32 14.46 1.31
C ALA A 179 -2.23 15.69 1.21
N ASN A 180 -2.67 16.21 2.36
CA ASN A 180 -3.43 17.46 2.41
C ASN A 180 -2.50 18.68 2.34
N ALA A 181 -1.69 18.73 1.28
CA ALA A 181 -0.67 19.75 1.07
C ALA A 181 -0.85 20.47 -0.28
N ASN A 182 -0.64 21.79 -0.27
CA ASN A 182 -0.77 22.60 -1.48
C ASN A 182 0.53 22.57 -2.31
N LEU A 183 0.43 22.14 -3.56
CA LEU A 183 1.58 22.03 -4.47
C LEU A 183 2.30 23.37 -4.73
N LYS A 184 1.62 24.50 -4.57
CA LYS A 184 2.21 25.83 -4.74
C LYS A 184 3.07 26.25 -3.52
N LYS A 185 2.79 25.71 -2.33
CA LYS A 185 3.54 25.97 -1.09
C LYS A 185 4.67 24.95 -0.96
N ARG A 186 5.80 25.22 -1.59
CA ARG A 186 6.95 24.30 -1.67
C ARG A 186 8.28 25.05 -1.62
N VAL A 187 9.28 24.38 -1.05
CA VAL A 187 10.68 24.79 -1.05
C VAL A 187 11.53 23.73 -1.73
N LYS A 188 12.67 24.13 -2.27
CA LYS A 188 13.69 23.19 -2.76
C LYS A 188 14.72 23.00 -1.68
N LYS A 189 14.99 21.76 -1.31
CA LYS A 189 15.97 21.39 -0.31
C LYS A 189 16.98 20.43 -0.91
N GLU A 190 18.25 20.64 -0.65
CA GLU A 190 19.31 19.73 -1.06
C GLU A 190 19.53 18.71 0.05
N ILE A 191 19.38 17.44 -0.28
CA ILE A 191 19.62 16.34 0.63
C ILE A 191 20.77 15.47 0.11
N PRO A 192 21.64 14.95 0.99
CA PRO A 192 22.66 13.99 0.60
C PRO A 192 22.00 12.70 0.12
N VAL A 193 22.51 12.14 -0.97
CA VAL A 193 21.98 10.88 -1.52
C VAL A 193 22.42 9.72 -0.63
N ALA A 194 21.47 9.03 -0.02
CA ALA A 194 21.69 7.90 0.89
C ALA A 194 22.14 6.58 0.19
N ALA A 195 22.64 6.66 -1.04
CA ALA A 195 22.95 5.50 -1.89
C ALA A 195 24.20 4.69 -1.51
N LYS A 196 24.85 4.94 -0.36
CA LYS A 196 26.17 4.34 -0.07
C LYS A 196 26.13 2.86 0.34
N ARG A 197 25.15 2.44 1.14
CA ARG A 197 25.18 1.08 1.73
C ARG A 197 25.06 -0.04 0.70
N TYR A 198 24.14 0.10 -0.22
CA TYR A 198 23.96 -0.89 -1.31
C TYR A 198 25.17 -0.93 -2.25
N GLN A 199 25.73 0.24 -2.59
CA GLN A 199 26.87 0.31 -3.50
C GLN A 199 28.14 -0.31 -2.89
N GLU A 200 28.38 -0.09 -1.59
CA GLU A 200 29.52 -0.68 -0.89
C GLU A 200 29.41 -2.21 -0.82
N GLN A 201 28.22 -2.75 -0.55
CA GLN A 201 27.99 -4.20 -0.57
C GLN A 201 28.15 -4.80 -1.96
N LEU A 202 27.58 -4.14 -2.97
CA LEU A 202 27.72 -4.57 -4.36
C LEU A 202 29.19 -4.54 -4.82
N ASP A 203 29.92 -3.50 -4.47
CA ASP A 203 31.35 -3.37 -4.80
C ASP A 203 32.18 -4.47 -4.14
N ALA A 204 31.89 -4.82 -2.87
CA ALA A 204 32.54 -5.92 -2.17
C ALA A 204 32.24 -7.28 -2.82
N GLU A 205 31.01 -7.53 -3.21
CA GLU A 205 30.63 -8.77 -3.91
C GLU A 205 31.26 -8.87 -5.30
N ILE A 206 31.33 -7.76 -6.04
CA ILE A 206 32.01 -7.70 -7.33
C ILE A 206 33.51 -8.02 -7.18
N GLU A 207 34.15 -7.47 -6.16
CA GLU A 207 35.58 -7.73 -5.89
C GLU A 207 35.80 -9.21 -5.54
N ALA A 208 34.96 -9.78 -4.67
CA ALA A 208 35.02 -11.21 -4.30
C ALA A 208 34.81 -12.12 -5.51
N ASP A 209 33.85 -11.84 -6.38
CA ASP A 209 33.60 -12.64 -7.59
C ASP A 209 34.77 -12.53 -8.59
N ARG A 210 35.34 -11.34 -8.73
CA ARG A 210 36.50 -11.14 -9.60
C ARG A 210 37.73 -11.86 -9.09
N GLU A 211 37.97 -11.85 -7.77
CA GLU A 211 39.05 -12.58 -7.11
C GLU A 211 38.90 -14.08 -7.31
N ALA A 212 37.69 -14.63 -7.11
CA ALA A 212 37.38 -16.05 -7.36
C ALA A 212 37.70 -16.47 -8.82
N HIS A 213 37.58 -15.56 -9.78
CA HIS A 213 37.92 -15.78 -11.19
C HIS A 213 39.33 -15.32 -11.58
N GLY A 214 40.21 -15.03 -10.62
CA GLY A 214 41.60 -14.61 -10.86
C GLY A 214 41.72 -13.27 -11.60
N LYS A 215 40.72 -12.37 -11.50
CA LYS A 215 40.75 -11.05 -12.12
C LYS A 215 41.24 -9.98 -11.15
N LYS A 216 41.98 -9.01 -11.66
CA LYS A 216 42.43 -7.85 -10.87
C LYS A 216 41.23 -7.04 -10.37
N PRO A 217 41.31 -6.42 -9.18
CA PRO A 217 40.30 -5.50 -8.68
C PRO A 217 39.94 -4.43 -9.70
N LEU A 218 38.69 -3.94 -9.66
CA LEU A 218 38.29 -2.82 -10.49
C LEU A 218 39.09 -1.59 -10.08
N LYS A 219 39.74 -0.94 -11.03
CA LYS A 219 40.37 0.38 -10.75
C LYS A 219 39.30 1.29 -10.17
N LYS A 220 39.50 1.77 -8.95
CA LYS A 220 38.69 2.87 -8.39
C LYS A 220 38.70 3.97 -9.44
N LYS A 221 37.54 4.54 -9.78
CA LYS A 221 37.51 5.80 -10.54
C LYS A 221 38.42 6.75 -9.82
N ASN A 222 39.48 7.23 -10.49
CA ASN A 222 40.42 8.16 -9.91
C ASN A 222 39.65 9.26 -9.21
N ASP A 223 39.64 9.25 -7.87
CA ASP A 223 39.42 10.43 -7.10
C ASP A 223 40.67 11.29 -7.42
N ASP A 224 40.53 12.13 -8.44
CA ASP A 224 41.40 13.31 -8.53
C ASP A 224 41.16 14.06 -7.24
N GLY A 225 42.14 14.02 -6.32
CA GLY A 225 42.30 14.53 -4.96
C GLY A 225 41.44 15.68 -4.45
N GLY A 226 40.22 15.80 -4.88
CA GLY A 226 39.14 16.61 -4.34
C GLY A 226 38.07 15.70 -3.79
N SER A 227 37.76 15.79 -2.52
CA SER A 227 36.57 15.19 -1.92
C SER A 227 35.36 15.49 -2.82
N THR A 228 34.94 14.50 -3.57
CA THR A 228 33.71 14.64 -4.41
C THR A 228 32.61 15.01 -3.43
N PRO A 229 31.99 16.21 -3.52
CA PRO A 229 30.94 16.58 -2.62
C PRO A 229 29.85 15.51 -2.75
N ALA A 230 29.38 15.01 -1.62
CA ALA A 230 28.32 14.02 -1.58
C ALA A 230 27.23 14.46 -2.57
N ARG A 231 26.91 13.59 -3.52
CA ARG A 231 25.99 13.91 -4.62
C ARG A 231 24.69 14.40 -4.00
N GLN A 232 24.46 15.71 -4.04
CA GLN A 232 23.28 16.32 -3.47
C GLN A 232 22.15 16.18 -4.48
N LYS A 233 20.99 15.73 -4.01
CA LYS A 233 19.76 15.68 -4.81
C LYS A 233 18.84 16.79 -4.33
N THR A 234 18.42 17.65 -5.24
CA THR A 234 17.42 18.67 -4.93
C THR A 234 16.05 17.98 -4.83
N VAL A 235 15.45 18.00 -3.65
CA VAL A 235 14.11 17.49 -3.39
C VAL A 235 13.15 18.65 -3.18
N THR A 236 11.94 18.50 -3.64
CA THR A 236 10.88 19.48 -3.41
C THR A 236 10.09 19.05 -2.17
N GLU A 237 10.13 19.88 -1.14
CA GLU A 237 9.48 19.66 0.16
C GLU A 237 8.25 20.59 0.28
N SER A 238 7.16 20.10 0.88
CA SER A 238 5.99 20.92 1.19
C SER A 238 6.26 21.76 2.44
N THR A 239 5.85 23.03 2.44
CA THR A 239 5.93 23.87 3.66
C THR A 239 4.76 23.62 4.62
N THR A 240 3.70 22.94 4.16
CA THR A 240 2.53 22.65 4.98
C THR A 240 2.61 21.25 5.62
N ASP A 241 3.25 20.32 4.92
CA ASP A 241 3.41 18.92 5.30
C ASP A 241 4.78 18.45 4.82
N PRO A 242 5.85 18.71 5.61
CA PRO A 242 7.24 18.43 5.22
C PRO A 242 7.55 16.95 4.99
N ASP A 243 6.82 16.07 5.67
CA ASP A 243 7.04 14.62 5.61
C ASP A 243 6.48 13.99 4.32
N SER A 244 5.63 14.74 3.60
CA SER A 244 5.07 14.29 2.33
C SER A 244 6.06 14.46 1.16
N GLY A 245 6.01 13.54 0.21
CA GLY A 245 6.84 13.57 -1.00
C GLY A 245 6.08 14.00 -2.25
N VAL A 246 6.78 14.53 -3.25
CA VAL A 246 6.17 14.85 -4.54
C VAL A 246 6.00 13.57 -5.35
N PHE A 247 4.75 13.19 -5.57
CA PHE A 247 4.36 12.08 -6.44
C PHE A 247 3.91 12.60 -7.80
N GLN A 248 4.34 11.92 -8.86
CA GLN A 248 3.92 12.22 -10.22
C GLN A 248 3.59 10.92 -10.98
N LYS A 249 2.34 10.80 -11.43
CA LYS A 249 1.90 9.71 -12.30
C LYS A 249 1.46 10.26 -13.65
N GLY A 250 2.25 9.99 -14.69
CA GLY A 250 2.03 10.57 -16.02
C GLY A 250 2.25 12.08 -16.05
N GLU A 251 1.76 12.74 -17.11
CA GLU A 251 1.94 14.18 -17.29
C GLU A 251 0.96 15.04 -16.47
N HIS A 252 -0.18 14.48 -16.07
CA HIS A 252 -1.31 15.26 -15.54
C HIS A 252 -1.55 15.13 -14.04
N ARG A 253 -0.95 14.15 -13.35
CA ARG A 253 -1.12 13.97 -11.90
C ARG A 253 0.17 14.23 -11.16
N LYS A 254 0.27 15.41 -10.56
CA LYS A 254 1.32 15.79 -9.63
C LYS A 254 0.71 16.28 -8.33
N CYS A 255 1.11 15.70 -7.21
CA CYS A 255 0.65 16.10 -5.88
C CYS A 255 1.70 15.75 -4.83
N PHE A 256 1.56 16.30 -3.64
CA PHE A 256 2.21 15.75 -2.48
C PHE A 256 1.46 14.51 -2.01
N ALA A 257 2.18 13.45 -1.69
CA ALA A 257 1.62 12.18 -1.29
C ALA A 257 2.56 11.44 -0.32
N TYR A 258 1.98 10.49 0.37
CA TYR A 258 2.66 9.40 1.05
C TYR A 258 2.51 8.13 0.21
N GLU A 259 3.37 7.18 0.43
CA GLU A 259 3.23 5.84 -0.11
C GLU A 259 3.20 4.84 1.04
N ALA A 260 2.12 4.06 1.11
CA ALA A 260 1.98 2.95 2.04
C ALA A 260 2.40 1.66 1.33
N HIS A 261 3.51 1.08 1.75
CA HIS A 261 3.98 -0.22 1.31
C HIS A 261 3.37 -1.27 2.22
N THR A 262 2.50 -2.09 1.68
CA THR A 262 1.73 -3.07 2.46
C THR A 262 2.10 -4.48 2.06
N VAL A 263 2.14 -5.37 3.05
CA VAL A 263 2.21 -6.81 2.84
C VAL A 263 0.87 -7.42 3.19
N CYS A 264 0.26 -8.10 2.25
CA CYS A 264 -1.03 -8.77 2.44
C CYS A 264 -0.89 -10.27 2.28
N ASP A 265 -1.75 -11.02 2.96
CA ASP A 265 -1.90 -12.45 2.74
C ASP A 265 -2.79 -12.77 1.51
N ARG A 266 -3.00 -14.04 1.20
CA ARG A 266 -3.87 -14.50 0.09
C ARG A 266 -5.34 -14.09 0.23
N ARG A 267 -5.80 -13.78 1.43
CA ARG A 267 -7.18 -13.38 1.72
C ARG A 267 -7.34 -11.87 1.72
N GLY A 268 -6.23 -11.12 1.58
CA GLY A 268 -6.22 -9.66 1.56
C GLY A 268 -6.09 -9.01 2.94
N TYR A 269 -5.78 -9.77 3.98
CA TYR A 269 -5.43 -9.18 5.28
C TYR A 269 -4.06 -8.53 5.19
N VAL A 270 -3.98 -7.27 5.60
CA VAL A 270 -2.71 -6.54 5.71
C VAL A 270 -1.96 -7.05 6.93
N LEU A 271 -0.77 -7.60 6.72
CA LEU A 271 0.10 -8.17 7.77
C LEU A 271 1.08 -7.13 8.28
N GLU A 272 1.69 -6.36 7.36
CA GLU A 272 2.68 -5.33 7.66
C GLU A 272 2.45 -4.09 6.80
N THR A 273 2.84 -2.94 7.32
CA THR A 273 2.74 -1.67 6.61
C THR A 273 3.93 -0.76 6.94
N GLU A 274 4.49 -0.13 5.92
CA GLU A 274 5.47 0.95 6.05
C GLU A 274 4.99 2.16 5.27
N VAL A 275 5.01 3.34 5.89
CA VAL A 275 4.59 4.57 5.23
C VAL A 275 5.81 5.44 4.98
N THR A 276 6.03 5.78 3.72
CA THR A 276 7.13 6.65 3.30
C THR A 276 6.62 7.90 2.58
N ALA A 277 7.50 8.88 2.39
CA ALA A 277 7.18 9.99 1.49
C ALA A 277 6.99 9.47 0.06
N GLY A 278 5.98 9.97 -0.67
CA GLY A 278 5.59 9.46 -1.99
C GLY A 278 6.62 9.67 -3.12
N ASN A 279 7.82 10.14 -2.83
CA ASN A 279 8.97 10.23 -3.73
C ASN A 279 10.10 9.24 -3.36
N VAL A 280 9.88 8.40 -2.37
CA VAL A 280 10.79 7.30 -2.00
C VAL A 280 10.52 6.14 -2.97
N HIS A 281 11.57 5.49 -3.43
CA HIS A 281 11.42 4.36 -4.35
C HIS A 281 11.06 3.09 -3.57
N ASP A 282 10.15 2.28 -4.11
CA ASP A 282 9.63 1.04 -3.52
C ASP A 282 10.72 0.12 -2.95
N SER A 283 11.86 0.03 -3.67
CA SER A 283 12.99 -0.80 -3.25
C SER A 283 13.67 -0.32 -1.96
N VAL A 284 13.47 0.92 -1.54
CA VAL A 284 14.04 1.45 -0.28
C VAL A 284 13.17 1.08 0.91
N ALA A 285 11.85 1.14 0.72
CA ALA A 285 10.89 0.79 1.75
C ALA A 285 10.80 -0.73 2.00
N PHE A 286 11.16 -1.53 0.98
CA PHE A 286 11.08 -2.99 1.04
C PHE A 286 11.87 -3.58 2.21
N ASP A 287 13.06 -3.07 2.49
CA ASP A 287 13.95 -3.62 3.54
C ASP A 287 13.26 -3.62 4.92
N ALA A 288 12.64 -2.50 5.30
CA ALA A 288 11.97 -2.37 6.59
C ALA A 288 10.72 -3.26 6.69
N VAL A 289 9.89 -3.26 5.64
CA VAL A 289 8.69 -4.10 5.58
C VAL A 289 9.05 -5.59 5.60
N PHE A 290 10.06 -5.97 4.84
CA PHE A 290 10.48 -7.37 4.72
C PHE A 290 11.12 -7.89 6.00
N GLN A 291 11.89 -7.05 6.71
CA GLN A 291 12.44 -7.42 8.00
C GLN A 291 11.33 -7.74 9.00
N ARG A 292 10.35 -6.84 9.18
CA ARG A 292 9.20 -7.09 10.08
C ARG A 292 8.39 -8.31 9.66
N LEU A 293 8.16 -8.50 8.35
CA LEU A 293 7.51 -9.70 7.84
C LEU A 293 8.23 -10.98 8.26
N THR A 294 9.57 -11.00 8.16
CA THR A 294 10.35 -12.19 8.51
C THR A 294 10.38 -12.47 10.01
N GLU A 295 10.31 -11.43 10.82
CA GLU A 295 10.28 -11.51 12.28
C GLU A 295 8.92 -12.00 12.78
N HIS A 296 7.81 -11.46 12.25
CA HIS A 296 6.47 -11.73 12.74
C HIS A 296 5.80 -12.95 12.08
N TYR A 297 6.15 -13.24 10.81
CA TYR A 297 5.55 -14.33 10.03
C TYR A 297 6.62 -15.25 9.44
N PRO A 298 7.28 -16.06 10.28
CA PRO A 298 8.32 -17.00 9.82
C PRO A 298 7.78 -18.06 8.84
N GLU A 299 6.48 -18.32 8.83
CA GLU A 299 5.78 -19.22 7.92
C GLU A 299 5.61 -18.67 6.51
N ALA A 300 5.86 -17.37 6.26
CA ALA A 300 5.83 -16.79 4.93
C ALA A 300 6.91 -17.40 4.05
N ARG A 301 6.51 -18.18 3.04
CA ARG A 301 7.42 -18.91 2.14
C ARG A 301 7.60 -18.24 0.80
N VAL A 302 6.54 -17.66 0.27
CA VAL A 302 6.54 -17.04 -1.06
C VAL A 302 6.23 -15.55 -0.91
N VAL A 303 7.12 -14.72 -1.43
CA VAL A 303 6.98 -13.26 -1.44
C VAL A 303 6.72 -12.81 -2.87
N THR A 304 5.50 -12.35 -3.13
CA THR A 304 5.08 -11.84 -4.43
C THR A 304 5.10 -10.30 -4.40
N ALA A 305 5.72 -9.70 -5.40
CA ALA A 305 5.72 -8.23 -5.52
C ALA A 305 5.65 -7.82 -7.00
N ASP A 306 5.31 -6.56 -7.24
CA ASP A 306 5.21 -6.01 -8.59
C ASP A 306 6.59 -5.73 -9.23
N ALA A 307 6.59 -5.16 -10.45
CA ALA A 307 7.82 -4.85 -11.17
C ALA A 307 8.63 -3.70 -10.56
N GLY A 308 8.05 -2.87 -9.70
CA GLY A 308 8.71 -1.79 -8.96
C GLY A 308 9.72 -2.34 -7.96
N TYR A 309 9.39 -3.45 -7.33
CA TYR A 309 10.24 -4.15 -6.37
C TYR A 309 11.26 -5.10 -7.02
N LYS A 310 11.23 -5.28 -8.34
CA LYS A 310 12.14 -6.20 -9.03
C LYS A 310 13.55 -5.64 -9.15
N THR A 311 14.33 -5.75 -8.08
CA THR A 311 15.76 -5.45 -8.08
C THR A 311 16.56 -6.70 -7.72
N PRO A 312 17.83 -6.84 -8.18
CA PRO A 312 18.68 -7.96 -7.77
C PRO A 312 18.85 -8.05 -6.26
N TRP A 313 18.91 -6.91 -5.58
CA TRP A 313 19.03 -6.83 -4.13
C TRP A 313 17.83 -7.45 -3.41
N ILE A 314 16.60 -7.07 -3.79
CA ILE A 314 15.37 -7.62 -3.21
C ILE A 314 15.28 -9.13 -3.47
N CYS A 315 15.58 -9.57 -4.70
CA CYS A 315 15.63 -11.01 -5.01
C CYS A 315 16.60 -11.74 -4.08
N LYS A 316 17.81 -11.19 -3.90
CA LYS A 316 18.83 -11.78 -3.04
C LYS A 316 18.37 -11.85 -1.58
N GLN A 317 17.83 -10.77 -1.03
CA GLN A 317 17.31 -10.76 0.35
C GLN A 317 16.25 -11.84 0.58
N ILE A 318 15.31 -11.99 -0.36
CA ILE A 318 14.26 -13.01 -0.27
C ILE A 318 14.89 -14.42 -0.31
N PHE A 319 15.83 -14.67 -1.21
CA PHE A 319 16.54 -15.96 -1.30
C PHE A 319 17.39 -16.25 -0.06
N ASP A 320 18.16 -15.28 0.41
CA ASP A 320 19.04 -15.44 1.58
C ASP A 320 18.24 -15.72 2.86
N SER A 321 16.98 -15.25 2.91
CA SER A 321 16.04 -15.57 3.99
C SER A 321 15.39 -16.96 3.87
N GLY A 322 15.75 -17.76 2.85
CA GLY A 322 15.17 -19.08 2.58
C GLY A 322 13.77 -19.05 1.97
N ARG A 323 13.33 -17.91 1.44
CA ARG A 323 12.01 -17.70 0.83
C ARG A 323 12.09 -17.65 -0.69
N ILE A 324 10.96 -17.80 -1.34
CA ILE A 324 10.84 -17.84 -2.81
C ILE A 324 10.32 -16.50 -3.31
N PRO A 325 11.10 -15.72 -4.11
CA PRO A 325 10.59 -14.53 -4.76
C PRO A 325 9.69 -14.88 -5.95
N SER A 326 8.48 -14.33 -5.97
CA SER A 326 7.54 -14.41 -7.09
C SER A 326 7.39 -13.02 -7.71
N LEU A 327 8.25 -12.72 -8.70
CA LEU A 327 8.32 -11.40 -9.33
C LEU A 327 8.00 -11.49 -10.83
N PRO A 328 7.44 -10.44 -11.45
CA PRO A 328 7.07 -10.45 -12.85
C PRO A 328 8.26 -10.72 -13.77
N TYR A 329 8.12 -11.68 -14.66
CA TYR A 329 9.11 -11.92 -15.68
C TYR A 329 8.97 -10.90 -16.82
N LYS A 330 10.03 -10.13 -17.07
CA LYS A 330 10.15 -9.31 -18.28
C LYS A 330 11.01 -10.07 -19.30
N ARG A 331 10.39 -10.51 -20.36
CA ARG A 331 11.13 -11.13 -21.48
C ARG A 331 12.14 -10.12 -22.03
N PRO A 332 13.44 -10.48 -22.14
CA PRO A 332 14.43 -9.61 -22.75
C PRO A 332 14.01 -9.22 -24.17
N MET A 333 14.06 -7.93 -24.47
CA MET A 333 13.77 -7.46 -25.83
C MET A 333 14.89 -7.86 -26.77
N THR A 334 14.57 -8.69 -27.76
CA THR A 334 15.51 -9.07 -28.81
C THR A 334 15.26 -8.19 -30.04
N LYS A 335 16.30 -7.61 -30.61
CA LYS A 335 16.19 -6.87 -31.87
C LYS A 335 15.68 -7.81 -32.95
N LYS A 336 14.77 -7.33 -33.82
CA LYS A 336 14.25 -8.11 -34.95
C LYS A 336 15.41 -8.64 -35.81
N GLY A 337 15.42 -9.94 -36.06
CA GLY A 337 16.48 -10.63 -36.79
C GLY A 337 17.71 -11.04 -35.98
N SER A 338 17.77 -10.70 -34.67
CA SER A 338 18.87 -11.19 -33.80
C SER A 338 18.48 -12.46 -33.07
N LEU A 339 19.48 -13.25 -32.69
CA LEU A 339 19.31 -14.47 -31.89
C LEU A 339 18.83 -14.10 -30.49
N PRO A 340 17.71 -14.65 -30.00
CA PRO A 340 17.20 -14.40 -28.68
C PRO A 340 18.06 -15.08 -27.60
N TRP A 341 17.96 -14.54 -26.36
CA TRP A 341 18.74 -15.03 -25.22
C TRP A 341 18.54 -16.54 -24.94
N TYR A 342 17.34 -17.06 -25.10
CA TYR A 342 16.99 -18.45 -24.79
C TYR A 342 17.64 -19.47 -25.74
N GLU A 343 18.26 -19.03 -26.83
CA GLU A 343 19.06 -19.91 -27.71
C GLU A 343 20.48 -20.12 -27.18
N TYR A 344 20.89 -19.41 -26.13
CA TYR A 344 22.15 -19.57 -25.44
C TYR A 344 21.93 -20.36 -24.16
N VAL A 345 22.79 -21.36 -23.89
CA VAL A 345 22.70 -22.21 -22.71
C VAL A 345 23.83 -21.88 -21.75
N TYR A 346 23.50 -21.54 -20.50
CA TYR A 346 24.50 -21.41 -19.47
C TYR A 346 24.83 -22.77 -18.87
N ASP A 347 26.11 -23.08 -18.79
CA ASP A 347 26.66 -24.28 -18.15
C ASP A 347 27.25 -23.86 -16.80
N GLU A 348 26.58 -24.25 -15.72
CA GLU A 348 26.93 -23.88 -14.35
C GLU A 348 28.23 -24.59 -13.91
N TYR A 349 28.41 -25.83 -14.32
CA TYR A 349 29.59 -26.63 -13.94
C TYR A 349 30.90 -26.06 -14.49
N TYR A 350 30.88 -25.61 -15.75
CA TYR A 350 32.04 -25.02 -16.40
C TYR A 350 32.07 -23.49 -16.35
N ASP A 351 31.09 -22.87 -15.74
CA ASP A 351 30.90 -21.41 -15.71
C ASP A 351 31.08 -20.75 -17.07
N CYS A 352 30.34 -21.23 -18.07
CA CYS A 352 30.44 -20.74 -19.43
C CYS A 352 29.05 -20.70 -20.11
N ILE A 353 28.97 -19.96 -21.22
CA ILE A 353 27.74 -19.93 -22.03
C ILE A 353 28.01 -20.63 -23.36
N LEU A 354 27.14 -21.55 -23.74
CA LEU A 354 27.15 -22.20 -25.06
C LEU A 354 26.27 -21.42 -26.03
N CYS A 355 26.79 -21.07 -27.18
CA CYS A 355 26.00 -20.43 -28.24
C CYS A 355 25.23 -21.45 -29.07
N PRO A 356 24.25 -21.07 -29.92
CA PRO A 356 23.49 -21.97 -30.78
C PRO A 356 24.32 -22.81 -31.78
N GLN A 357 25.59 -22.44 -31.95
CA GLN A 357 26.56 -23.21 -32.75
C GLN A 357 27.52 -24.03 -31.86
N ASN A 358 27.10 -24.35 -30.63
CA ASN A 358 27.85 -25.12 -29.64
C ASN A 358 29.28 -24.60 -29.37
N GLN A 359 29.49 -23.28 -29.50
CA GLN A 359 30.77 -22.66 -29.16
C GLN A 359 30.72 -22.05 -27.78
N VAL A 360 31.82 -22.21 -27.05
CA VAL A 360 31.96 -21.72 -25.66
C VAL A 360 32.26 -20.24 -25.64
N LEU A 361 31.44 -19.49 -24.88
CA LEU A 361 31.72 -18.15 -24.42
C LEU A 361 32.21 -18.25 -22.97
N SER A 362 33.50 -17.99 -22.76
CA SER A 362 34.10 -18.06 -21.43
C SER A 362 33.92 -16.79 -20.68
N TYR A 363 33.95 -16.89 -19.35
CA TYR A 363 33.95 -15.72 -18.44
C TYR A 363 35.06 -14.74 -18.84
N ALA A 364 34.67 -13.49 -19.03
CA ALA A 364 35.60 -12.42 -19.37
C ALA A 364 35.87 -11.48 -18.20
N THR A 365 34.82 -11.04 -17.52
CA THR A 365 34.91 -10.09 -16.40
C THR A 365 33.56 -9.95 -15.70
N THR A 366 33.57 -9.47 -14.46
CA THR A 366 32.38 -8.90 -13.80
C THR A 366 32.48 -7.39 -13.85
N ASN A 367 31.42 -6.77 -14.39
CA ASN A 367 31.37 -5.33 -14.60
C ASN A 367 30.98 -4.57 -13.30
N ARG A 368 31.02 -3.23 -13.33
CA ARG A 368 30.67 -2.39 -12.17
C ARG A 368 29.18 -2.42 -11.75
N GLU A 369 28.34 -3.00 -12.58
CA GLU A 369 26.90 -3.17 -12.35
C GLU A 369 26.59 -4.54 -11.74
N GLY A 370 27.60 -5.38 -11.44
CA GLY A 370 27.44 -6.72 -10.89
C GLY A 370 27.07 -7.79 -11.91
N TYR A 371 27.20 -7.52 -13.23
CA TYR A 371 26.95 -8.53 -14.25
C TYR A 371 28.23 -9.27 -14.64
N ARG A 372 28.18 -10.60 -14.65
CA ARG A 372 29.21 -11.43 -15.28
C ARG A 372 29.10 -11.31 -16.79
N GLU A 373 30.20 -11.00 -17.46
CA GLU A 373 30.27 -10.93 -18.90
C GLU A 373 31.04 -12.15 -19.46
N TYR A 374 30.39 -12.86 -20.38
CA TYR A 374 30.97 -13.98 -21.11
C TYR A 374 31.20 -13.56 -22.55
N LYS A 375 32.37 -13.90 -23.11
CA LYS A 375 32.76 -13.47 -24.46
C LYS A 375 33.20 -14.65 -25.32
N SER A 376 32.74 -14.63 -26.57
CA SER A 376 33.24 -15.55 -27.61
C SER A 376 34.63 -15.16 -28.06
N LYS A 377 35.37 -16.15 -28.57
CA LYS A 377 36.65 -15.92 -29.22
C LYS A 377 36.44 -15.39 -30.66
N SER A 378 37.17 -14.35 -31.04
CA SER A 378 37.00 -13.66 -32.34
C SER A 378 37.16 -14.56 -33.52
N TYR A 379 38.16 -15.46 -33.50
CA TYR A 379 38.43 -16.37 -34.63
C TYR A 379 37.29 -17.36 -34.89
N VAL A 380 36.57 -17.77 -33.83
CA VAL A 380 35.42 -18.67 -33.94
C VAL A 380 34.24 -17.95 -34.62
N CYS A 381 33.98 -16.69 -34.22
CA CYS A 381 32.84 -15.95 -34.75
C CYS A 381 33.08 -15.39 -36.18
N LYS A 382 34.34 -15.28 -36.63
CA LYS A 382 34.65 -14.79 -37.98
C LYS A 382 34.04 -15.67 -39.08
N SER A 383 34.11 -17.01 -38.93
CA SER A 383 33.59 -17.99 -39.86
C SER A 383 32.21 -18.52 -39.53
N CYS A 384 31.54 -17.93 -38.54
CA CYS A 384 30.25 -18.44 -38.05
C CYS A 384 29.10 -18.13 -39.04
N PRO A 385 28.31 -19.15 -39.47
CA PRO A 385 27.24 -18.97 -40.45
C PRO A 385 26.08 -18.08 -39.96
N VAL A 386 25.88 -18.00 -38.64
CA VAL A 386 24.83 -17.19 -38.03
C VAL A 386 25.33 -15.84 -37.47
N ARG A 387 26.52 -15.43 -37.86
CA ARG A 387 27.19 -14.25 -37.33
C ARG A 387 26.33 -12.99 -37.45
N GLU A 388 25.71 -12.72 -38.60
CA GLU A 388 24.91 -11.52 -38.84
C GLU A 388 23.72 -11.40 -37.89
N ARG A 389 23.13 -12.54 -37.53
CA ARG A 389 22.04 -12.62 -36.55
C ARG A 389 22.53 -12.60 -35.10
N CYS A 390 23.81 -12.97 -34.87
CA CYS A 390 24.39 -13.11 -33.53
C CYS A 390 25.06 -11.82 -33.06
N THR A 391 25.98 -11.25 -33.85
CA THR A 391 26.75 -10.06 -33.42
C THR A 391 27.11 -9.16 -34.60
N GLN A 392 26.98 -7.85 -34.38
CA GLN A 392 27.41 -6.78 -35.27
C GLN A 392 28.75 -6.17 -34.85
N SER A 393 29.45 -6.80 -33.90
CA SER A 393 30.73 -6.30 -33.40
C SER A 393 31.80 -6.31 -34.50
N ARG A 394 32.51 -5.18 -34.68
CA ARG A 394 33.67 -5.05 -35.57
C ARG A 394 34.78 -6.08 -35.24
N GLN A 395 34.92 -6.41 -33.94
CA GLN A 395 35.90 -7.36 -33.41
C GLN A 395 35.44 -8.82 -33.57
N CYS A 396 34.29 -9.09 -34.19
CA CYS A 396 33.71 -10.40 -34.31
C CYS A 396 33.60 -11.16 -32.98
N THR A 397 33.18 -10.47 -31.91
CA THR A 397 32.94 -11.06 -30.59
C THR A 397 31.50 -10.88 -30.17
N LYS A 398 30.93 -11.86 -29.49
CA LYS A 398 29.63 -11.77 -28.84
C LYS A 398 29.81 -11.68 -27.32
N PRO A 399 29.56 -10.54 -26.71
CA PRO A 399 29.43 -10.45 -25.27
C PRO A 399 28.00 -10.83 -24.84
N LEU A 400 27.86 -11.62 -23.78
CA LEU A 400 26.62 -11.89 -23.07
C LEU A 400 26.78 -11.56 -21.61
N ARG A 401 25.73 -11.12 -20.96
CA ARG A 401 25.72 -10.75 -19.55
C ARG A 401 24.81 -11.68 -18.77
N ALA A 402 25.28 -12.19 -17.65
CA ALA A 402 24.49 -12.91 -16.67
C ALA A 402 24.55 -12.17 -15.33
N THR A 403 23.45 -12.15 -14.58
CA THR A 403 23.43 -11.60 -13.22
C THR A 403 23.98 -12.62 -12.23
N PHE A 404 24.52 -12.16 -11.08
CA PHE A 404 24.77 -13.05 -9.94
C PHE A 404 23.43 -13.73 -9.57
N GLY A 405 23.44 -15.05 -9.44
CA GLY A 405 22.26 -15.79 -9.01
C GLY A 405 21.12 -15.94 -10.03
N THR A 406 21.33 -15.59 -11.30
CA THR A 406 20.36 -15.95 -12.36
C THR A 406 20.67 -17.34 -12.85
N ILE A 407 20.39 -18.33 -12.06
CA ILE A 407 20.38 -19.72 -12.47
C ILE A 407 19.06 -20.29 -11.96
N THR A 408 18.15 -20.38 -12.83
CA THR A 408 17.04 -21.31 -13.12
C THR A 408 15.94 -20.59 -13.86
#